data_0ba1dd1926770d298aa28a957e36c829
#
_entry.id   0ba1dd1926770d298aa28a957e36c829
#
_cell.length_a   1.000
_cell.length_b   1.000
_cell.length_c   1.000
_cell.angle_alpha   90.00
_cell.angle_beta   90.00
_cell.angle_gamma   90.00
#
_symmetry.space_group_name_H-M   'P 1'
#
loop_
_entity.id
_entity.type
_entity.pdbx_description
1 polymer ?
#
loop_
_entity_poly.entity_id
_entity_poly.type
_entity_poly.pdbx_seq_one_letter_code
_entity_poly.pdbx_strand_id
1 'polypeptide(L)'
;MRSPICTPAWISSAGSSRCSLGPSWLNRHPMDQKKSVLLLKVLLWLGASAPGAWLIAGVFQDWLGANPIEKLTHVTGMTALILLLLTLSITPLRRMTGWNPVIKLRRPMGLFAFFYAFSHFGIWAGLDMTLVWEWMVEDILERPYITVGFSAFVTLIPLALTSTRGWIRRLGKRWAVLHRGVYVAATLGVVHFFWLVKADLRLPLLFAAVLVVLFGFRVTEALKKRQKASP
;
A
#
# COMPACT_ATOMS: atom_id res chain seq x y z
N MET A 1 -26.83 -2.01 23.26
CA MET A 1 -26.96 -3.27 23.99
C MET A 1 -27.67 -4.26 23.08
N ARG A 2 -26.95 -5.24 22.50
CA ARG A 2 -27.57 -6.38 21.83
C ARG A 2 -27.42 -7.53 22.80
N SER A 3 -28.55 -8.02 23.31
CA SER A 3 -28.66 -9.21 24.15
C SER A 3 -28.11 -10.44 23.43
N PRO A 4 -27.47 -11.39 24.12
CA PRO A 4 -27.06 -12.67 23.54
C PRO A 4 -28.29 -13.39 23.02
N ILE A 5 -28.23 -13.91 21.79
CA ILE A 5 -29.28 -14.75 21.21
C ILE A 5 -29.18 -16.10 21.92
N CYS A 6 -29.98 -16.28 22.98
CA CYS A 6 -30.21 -17.58 23.59
C CYS A 6 -31.32 -18.27 22.81
N THR A 7 -31.05 -19.42 22.22
CA THR A 7 -32.11 -20.29 21.67
C THR A 7 -33.00 -20.80 22.81
N PRO A 8 -34.33 -20.82 22.63
CA PRO A 8 -35.25 -21.23 23.68
C PRO A 8 -35.11 -22.73 24.04
N ALA A 9 -35.22 -23.01 25.30
CA ALA A 9 -34.91 -24.29 25.96
C ALA A 9 -35.72 -25.52 25.50
N TRP A 10 -36.72 -25.36 24.63
CA TRP A 10 -37.59 -26.46 24.17
C TRP A 10 -37.08 -27.18 22.91
N ILE A 11 -35.90 -26.81 22.38
CA ILE A 11 -35.27 -27.46 21.20
C ILE A 11 -34.15 -28.46 21.63
N SER A 12 -33.80 -28.55 22.90
CA SER A 12 -32.71 -29.44 23.36
C SER A 12 -33.20 -30.42 24.43
N SER A 13 -33.30 -31.67 24.06
CA SER A 13 -33.58 -32.79 24.97
C SER A 13 -32.34 -33.36 25.70
N ALA A 14 -31.24 -32.60 25.75
CA ALA A 14 -30.03 -32.96 26.49
C ALA A 14 -29.54 -31.78 27.31
N GLY A 15 -29.71 -31.88 28.64
CA GLY A 15 -29.35 -30.85 29.59
C GLY A 15 -27.84 -30.60 29.70
N SER A 16 -27.34 -29.65 28.95
CA SER A 16 -26.19 -28.80 29.30
C SER A 16 -26.23 -27.57 28.41
N SER A 17 -26.71 -26.45 28.96
CA SER A 17 -26.59 -25.11 28.35
C SER A 17 -25.12 -24.71 28.34
N ARG A 18 -24.37 -25.19 27.35
CA ARG A 18 -23.05 -24.61 27.02
C ARG A 18 -23.27 -23.34 26.22
N CYS A 19 -23.32 -22.21 26.91
CA CYS A 19 -23.05 -20.92 26.29
C CYS A 19 -21.60 -20.96 25.81
N SER A 20 -21.36 -21.28 24.53
CA SER A 20 -20.03 -21.17 23.95
C SER A 20 -19.70 -19.68 23.87
N LEU A 21 -18.90 -19.23 24.83
CA LEU A 21 -18.21 -17.96 24.73
C LEU A 21 -17.36 -18.03 23.46
N GLY A 22 -17.79 -17.38 22.42
CA GLY A 22 -16.98 -17.20 21.21
C GLY A 22 -15.61 -16.61 21.57
N PRO A 23 -14.58 -16.81 20.74
CA PRO A 23 -13.23 -16.35 21.04
C PRO A 23 -13.22 -14.91 21.54
N SER A 24 -12.47 -14.62 22.58
CA SER A 24 -12.43 -13.33 23.31
C SER A 24 -12.18 -12.09 22.42
N TRP A 25 -11.66 -12.28 21.21
CA TRP A 25 -11.48 -11.21 20.22
C TRP A 25 -12.79 -10.74 19.55
N LEU A 26 -13.90 -11.53 19.62
CA LEU A 26 -15.23 -11.11 19.16
C LEU A 26 -15.91 -10.13 20.12
N ASN A 27 -15.50 -10.09 21.38
CA ASN A 27 -16.09 -9.26 22.44
C ASN A 27 -15.36 -7.92 22.68
N ARG A 28 -14.48 -7.47 21.76
CA ARG A 28 -13.85 -6.15 21.94
C ARG A 28 -14.90 -5.05 21.84
N HIS A 29 -15.03 -4.26 22.89
CA HIS A 29 -15.90 -3.10 22.94
C HIS A 29 -15.64 -2.16 21.77
N PRO A 30 -16.68 -1.58 21.11
CA PRO A 30 -16.54 -0.67 19.98
C PRO A 30 -15.68 0.58 20.27
N MET A 31 -15.57 0.96 21.54
CA MET A 31 -14.70 2.04 22.02
C MET A 31 -13.21 1.68 21.89
N ASP A 32 -12.84 0.44 22.16
CA ASP A 32 -11.45 -0.05 22.04
C ASP A 32 -11.01 -0.14 20.58
N GLN A 33 -11.90 -0.54 19.68
CA GLN A 33 -11.63 -0.54 18.24
C GLN A 33 -11.39 0.86 17.65
N LYS A 34 -12.10 1.90 18.14
CA LYS A 34 -11.89 3.28 17.70
C LYS A 34 -10.53 3.81 18.14
N LYS A 35 -10.14 3.56 19.40
CA LYS A 35 -8.83 3.95 19.93
C LYS A 35 -7.69 3.25 19.18
N SER A 36 -7.81 1.94 18.92
CA SER A 36 -6.81 1.18 18.17
C SER A 36 -6.64 1.70 16.73
N VAL A 37 -7.73 2.06 16.04
CA VAL A 37 -7.66 2.64 14.68
C VAL A 37 -7.02 4.02 14.71
N LEU A 38 -7.32 4.84 15.71
CA LEU A 38 -6.71 6.17 15.85
C LEU A 38 -5.19 6.03 16.08
N LEU A 39 -4.78 5.19 17.01
CA LEU A 39 -3.37 4.92 17.29
C LEU A 39 -2.62 4.45 16.02
N LEU A 40 -3.18 3.49 15.29
CA LEU A 40 -2.58 3.01 14.05
C LEU A 40 -2.46 4.10 12.98
N LYS A 41 -3.44 4.99 12.88
CA LYS A 41 -3.35 6.13 11.96
C LYS A 41 -2.25 7.09 12.39
N VAL A 42 -2.15 7.42 13.68
CA VAL A 42 -1.09 8.29 14.20
C VAL A 42 0.29 7.66 13.92
N LEU A 43 0.47 6.38 14.24
CA LEU A 43 1.72 5.67 13.95
C LEU A 43 2.04 5.65 12.45
N LEU A 44 1.02 5.46 11.60
CA LEU A 44 1.20 5.51 10.15
C LEU A 44 1.64 6.91 9.69
N TRP A 45 0.98 7.97 10.18
CA TRP A 45 1.34 9.34 9.82
C TRP A 45 2.75 9.68 10.26
N LEU A 46 3.13 9.35 11.48
CA LEU A 46 4.49 9.57 11.99
C LEU A 46 5.52 8.76 11.19
N GLY A 47 5.29 7.46 11.01
CA GLY A 47 6.20 6.60 10.26
C GLY A 47 6.33 6.96 8.78
N ALA A 48 5.22 7.33 8.12
CA ALA A 48 5.24 7.73 6.73
C ALA A 48 5.82 9.14 6.51
N SER A 49 5.73 10.04 7.50
CA SER A 49 6.32 11.38 7.41
C SER A 49 7.80 11.41 7.80
N ALA A 50 8.27 10.45 8.58
CA ALA A 50 9.65 10.42 9.10
C ALA A 50 10.73 10.47 8.01
N PRO A 51 10.68 9.69 6.89
CA PRO A 51 11.67 9.78 5.83
C PRO A 51 11.71 11.16 5.18
N GLY A 52 10.55 11.79 4.96
CA GLY A 52 10.46 13.13 4.40
C GLY A 52 11.03 14.19 5.33
N ALA A 53 10.67 14.12 6.61
CA ALA A 53 11.22 15.03 7.63
C ALA A 53 12.75 14.89 7.75
N TRP A 54 13.26 13.66 7.72
CA TRP A 54 14.69 13.39 7.72
C TRP A 54 15.39 13.98 6.49
N LEU A 55 14.82 13.84 5.28
CA LEU A 55 15.37 14.43 4.06
C LEU A 55 15.38 15.96 4.13
N ILE A 56 14.28 16.58 4.59
CA ILE A 56 14.20 18.04 4.75
C ILE A 56 15.28 18.52 5.73
N ALA A 57 15.40 17.90 6.89
CA ALA A 57 16.43 18.22 7.86
C ALA A 57 17.84 18.06 7.27
N GLY A 58 18.06 17.01 6.45
CA GLY A 58 19.34 16.75 5.81
C GLY A 58 19.75 17.80 4.78
N VAL A 59 18.79 18.38 4.05
CA VAL A 59 19.03 19.50 3.13
C VAL A 59 19.46 20.75 3.88
N PHE A 60 18.77 21.08 5.01
CA PHE A 60 19.10 22.29 5.79
C PHE A 60 20.38 22.17 6.59
N GLN A 61 20.78 20.97 6.98
CA GLN A 61 21.97 20.73 7.82
C GLN A 61 23.17 20.18 7.03
N ASP A 62 23.04 20.07 5.72
CA ASP A 62 24.08 19.64 4.78
C ASP A 62 24.71 18.26 5.10
N TRP A 63 23.92 17.33 5.65
CA TRP A 63 24.41 15.98 5.97
C TRP A 63 24.08 14.91 4.94
N LEU A 64 23.48 15.27 3.80
CA LEU A 64 23.08 14.30 2.78
C LEU A 64 24.26 13.66 2.03
N GLY A 65 25.48 14.18 2.23
CA GLY A 65 26.70 13.68 1.63
C GLY A 65 27.07 14.36 0.31
N ALA A 66 28.00 13.78 -0.43
CA ALA A 66 28.58 14.38 -1.63
C ALA A 66 27.59 14.55 -2.80
N ASN A 67 26.56 13.68 -2.88
CA ASN A 67 25.52 13.75 -3.91
C ASN A 67 24.11 13.80 -3.27
N PRO A 68 23.63 14.98 -2.87
CA PRO A 68 22.33 15.12 -2.20
C PRO A 68 21.15 14.77 -3.12
N ILE A 69 21.23 15.04 -4.43
CA ILE A 69 20.16 14.75 -5.38
C ILE A 69 19.93 13.22 -5.47
N GLU A 70 21.00 12.45 -5.62
CA GLU A 70 20.93 10.99 -5.64
C GLU A 70 20.31 10.44 -4.35
N LYS A 71 20.70 10.97 -3.19
CA LYS A 71 20.17 10.58 -1.90
C LYS A 71 18.69 10.88 -1.76
N LEU A 72 18.24 12.07 -2.18
CA LEU A 72 16.85 12.47 -2.20
C LEU A 72 16.02 11.55 -3.10
N THR A 73 16.50 11.30 -4.31
CA THR A 73 15.86 10.42 -5.29
C THR A 73 15.74 9.00 -4.77
N HIS A 74 16.82 8.44 -4.23
CA HIS A 74 16.84 7.07 -3.71
C HIS A 74 15.89 6.88 -2.52
N VAL A 75 15.92 7.76 -1.53
CA VAL A 75 15.08 7.63 -0.32
C VAL A 75 13.60 7.81 -0.65
N THR A 76 13.24 8.78 -1.50
CA THR A 76 11.85 8.99 -1.89
C THR A 76 11.30 7.83 -2.72
N GLY A 77 12.07 7.32 -3.69
CA GLY A 77 11.68 6.15 -4.50
C GLY A 77 11.53 4.87 -3.66
N MET A 78 12.48 4.60 -2.77
CA MET A 78 12.43 3.47 -1.85
C MET A 78 11.22 3.54 -0.90
N THR A 79 10.97 4.71 -0.33
CA THR A 79 9.81 4.94 0.57
C THR A 79 8.49 4.75 -0.18
N ALA A 80 8.38 5.25 -1.41
CA ALA A 80 7.20 5.05 -2.26
C ALA A 80 6.93 3.56 -2.49
N LEU A 81 7.95 2.79 -2.85
CA LEU A 81 7.84 1.36 -3.13
C LEU A 81 7.48 0.57 -1.87
N ILE A 82 8.10 0.85 -0.73
CA ILE A 82 7.76 0.22 0.56
C ILE A 82 6.30 0.47 0.92
N LEU A 83 5.83 1.72 0.88
CA LEU A 83 4.46 2.06 1.22
C LEU A 83 3.45 1.44 0.24
N LEU A 84 3.82 1.31 -1.04
CA LEU A 84 2.98 0.66 -2.05
C LEU A 84 2.82 -0.84 -1.74
N LEU A 85 3.91 -1.56 -1.44
CA LEU A 85 3.86 -2.98 -1.07
C LEU A 85 3.13 -3.20 0.27
N LEU A 86 3.35 -2.33 1.26
CA LEU A 86 2.61 -2.34 2.52
C LEU A 86 1.10 -2.12 2.29
N THR A 87 0.72 -1.24 1.37
CA THR A 87 -0.69 -1.06 0.97
C THR A 87 -1.31 -2.34 0.41
N LEU A 88 -0.53 -3.10 -0.38
CA LEU A 88 -0.96 -4.39 -0.92
C LEU A 88 -1.03 -5.49 0.16
N SER A 89 -0.16 -5.45 1.16
CA SER A 89 -0.12 -6.45 2.25
C SER A 89 -1.28 -6.33 3.24
N ILE A 90 -1.97 -5.20 3.31
CA ILE A 90 -3.14 -5.01 4.21
C ILE A 90 -4.24 -6.04 3.97
N THR A 91 -4.49 -6.44 2.73
CA THR A 91 -5.55 -7.41 2.44
C THR A 91 -5.23 -8.83 2.93
N PRO A 92 -4.05 -9.42 2.63
CA PRO A 92 -3.66 -10.68 3.24
C PRO A 92 -3.59 -10.60 4.77
N LEU A 93 -3.00 -9.55 5.33
CA LEU A 93 -2.90 -9.36 6.77
C LEU A 93 -4.28 -9.38 7.44
N ARG A 94 -5.25 -8.63 6.91
CA ARG A 94 -6.64 -8.64 7.40
C ARG A 94 -7.25 -10.03 7.37
N ARG A 95 -6.97 -10.83 6.34
CA ARG A 95 -7.56 -12.17 6.20
C ARG A 95 -6.93 -13.19 7.14
N MET A 96 -5.63 -13.08 7.35
CA MET A 96 -4.91 -13.98 8.26
C MET A 96 -5.23 -13.69 9.73
N THR A 97 -5.32 -12.41 10.10
CA THR A 97 -5.55 -11.99 11.48
C THR A 97 -7.03 -11.84 11.86
N GLY A 98 -7.95 -11.78 10.86
CA GLY A 98 -9.35 -11.45 11.10
C GLY A 98 -9.59 -10.00 11.56
N TRP A 99 -8.53 -9.18 11.68
CA TRP A 99 -8.61 -7.83 12.24
C TRP A 99 -9.07 -6.81 11.19
N ASN A 100 -10.37 -6.54 11.18
CA ASN A 100 -11.01 -5.66 10.20
C ASN A 100 -10.55 -4.18 10.24
N PRO A 101 -10.19 -3.58 11.39
CA PRO A 101 -9.75 -2.18 11.45
C PRO A 101 -8.58 -1.82 10.54
N VAL A 102 -7.67 -2.76 10.24
CA VAL A 102 -6.49 -2.55 9.39
C VAL A 102 -6.85 -2.05 7.98
N ILE A 103 -8.03 -2.42 7.45
CA ILE A 103 -8.45 -1.96 6.11
C ILE A 103 -8.54 -0.44 5.99
N LYS A 104 -8.77 0.27 7.11
CA LYS A 104 -8.84 1.74 7.15
C LYS A 104 -7.50 2.42 6.89
N LEU A 105 -6.38 1.69 7.01
CA LEU A 105 -5.03 2.19 6.73
C LEU A 105 -4.67 2.16 5.24
N ARG A 106 -5.34 1.30 4.44
CA ARG A 106 -5.01 1.10 3.03
C ARG A 106 -5.02 2.39 2.22
N ARG A 107 -6.03 3.23 2.43
CA ARG A 107 -6.18 4.48 1.69
C ARG A 107 -5.09 5.51 2.03
N PRO A 108 -4.87 5.88 3.30
CA PRO A 108 -3.80 6.82 3.62
C PRO A 108 -2.41 6.31 3.21
N MET A 109 -2.11 5.00 3.39
CA MET A 109 -0.83 4.43 2.93
C MET A 109 -0.65 4.57 1.42
N GLY A 110 -1.70 4.29 0.62
CA GLY A 110 -1.64 4.46 -0.84
C GLY A 110 -1.45 5.91 -1.26
N LEU A 111 -2.03 6.86 -0.54
CA LEU A 111 -1.84 8.30 -0.80
C LEU A 111 -0.42 8.76 -0.42
N PHE A 112 0.15 8.27 0.68
CA PHE A 112 1.55 8.52 1.01
C PHE A 112 2.50 7.89 -0.03
N ALA A 113 2.23 6.68 -0.51
CA ALA A 113 2.99 6.06 -1.58
C ALA A 113 2.99 6.93 -2.85
N PHE A 114 1.83 7.46 -3.23
CA PHE A 114 1.72 8.40 -4.35
C PHE A 114 2.47 9.69 -4.08
N PHE A 115 2.36 10.28 -2.88
CA PHE A 115 3.08 11.51 -2.52
C PHE A 115 4.60 11.34 -2.67
N TYR A 116 5.15 10.23 -2.17
CA TYR A 116 6.58 9.94 -2.33
C TYR A 116 6.96 9.64 -3.77
N ALA A 117 6.12 8.96 -4.56
CA ALA A 117 6.35 8.75 -5.99
C ALA A 117 6.32 10.08 -6.76
N PHE A 118 5.41 10.99 -6.41
CA PHE A 118 5.35 12.34 -6.95
C PHE A 118 6.59 13.16 -6.58
N SER A 119 7.04 13.11 -5.32
CA SER A 119 8.27 13.76 -4.88
C SER A 119 9.51 13.20 -5.59
N HIS A 120 9.59 11.87 -5.75
CA HIS A 120 10.65 11.18 -6.48
C HIS A 120 10.72 11.66 -7.94
N PHE A 121 9.58 11.69 -8.62
CA PHE A 121 9.48 12.22 -9.98
C PHE A 121 9.86 13.71 -10.03
N GLY A 122 9.39 14.52 -9.07
CA GLY A 122 9.68 15.95 -8.99
C GLY A 122 11.16 16.25 -8.75
N ILE A 123 11.86 15.43 -7.98
CA ILE A 123 13.32 15.55 -7.77
C ILE A 123 14.05 15.25 -9.07
N TRP A 124 13.73 14.16 -9.75
CA TRP A 124 14.30 13.85 -11.06
C TRP A 124 14.02 14.94 -12.10
N ALA A 125 12.77 15.36 -12.26
CA ALA A 125 12.40 16.37 -13.25
C ALA A 125 12.97 17.77 -12.94
N GLY A 126 12.97 18.17 -11.65
CA GLY A 126 13.32 19.51 -11.22
C GLY A 126 14.80 19.70 -10.91
N LEU A 127 15.45 18.74 -10.24
CA LEU A 127 16.83 18.89 -9.80
C LEU A 127 17.83 18.17 -10.71
N ASP A 128 17.45 17.03 -11.30
CA ASP A 128 18.34 16.26 -12.17
C ASP A 128 18.22 16.76 -13.63
N MET A 129 16.98 16.88 -14.14
CA MET A 129 16.72 17.35 -15.52
C MET A 129 16.52 18.87 -15.64
N THR A 130 16.56 19.62 -14.53
CA THR A 130 16.42 21.09 -14.48
C THR A 130 15.18 21.64 -15.21
N LEU A 131 14.10 20.83 -15.29
CA LEU A 131 12.84 21.12 -16.00
C LEU A 131 13.00 21.38 -17.51
N VAL A 132 14.09 20.96 -18.12
CA VAL A 132 14.31 21.03 -19.57
C VAL A 132 13.56 19.87 -20.22
N TRP A 133 12.51 20.22 -21.00
CA TRP A 133 11.61 19.23 -21.58
C TRP A 133 12.31 18.25 -22.53
N GLU A 134 13.23 18.78 -23.35
CA GLU A 134 13.99 17.99 -24.32
C GLU A 134 14.80 16.89 -23.62
N TRP A 135 15.50 17.24 -22.55
CA TRP A 135 16.30 16.30 -21.77
C TRP A 135 15.45 15.25 -21.08
N MET A 136 14.29 15.65 -20.56
CA MET A 136 13.35 14.72 -19.91
C MET A 136 12.80 13.69 -20.91
N VAL A 137 12.44 14.13 -22.13
CA VAL A 137 11.93 13.22 -23.16
C VAL A 137 13.03 12.28 -23.64
N GLU A 138 14.23 12.79 -23.91
CA GLU A 138 15.40 12.00 -24.31
C GLU A 138 15.71 10.93 -23.24
N ASP A 139 15.81 11.32 -21.95
CA ASP A 139 16.11 10.41 -20.85
C ASP A 139 15.05 9.30 -20.70
N ILE A 140 13.76 9.63 -20.88
CA ILE A 140 12.67 8.65 -20.86
C ILE A 140 12.76 7.66 -22.02
N LEU A 141 13.16 8.12 -23.22
CA LEU A 141 13.21 7.28 -24.41
C LEU A 141 14.47 6.41 -24.47
N GLU A 142 15.60 6.93 -24.04
CA GLU A 142 16.88 6.25 -24.13
C GLU A 142 17.13 5.26 -22.98
N ARG A 143 16.52 5.50 -21.80
CA ARG A 143 16.74 4.67 -20.61
C ARG A 143 15.52 3.84 -20.23
N PRO A 144 15.46 2.56 -20.63
CA PRO A 144 14.28 1.71 -20.41
C PRO A 144 13.79 1.65 -18.95
N TYR A 145 14.72 1.71 -17.96
CA TYR A 145 14.34 1.70 -16.56
C TYR A 145 13.58 2.99 -16.17
N ILE A 146 13.90 4.15 -16.74
CA ILE A 146 13.17 5.40 -16.51
C ILE A 146 11.78 5.33 -17.14
N THR A 147 11.66 4.81 -18.36
CA THR A 147 10.37 4.57 -19.04
C THR A 147 9.42 3.73 -18.16
N VAL A 148 9.95 2.67 -17.57
CA VAL A 148 9.16 1.78 -16.68
C VAL A 148 8.76 2.51 -15.40
N GLY A 149 9.67 3.27 -14.77
CA GLY A 149 9.39 4.08 -13.59
C GLY A 149 8.34 5.16 -13.87
N PHE A 150 8.47 5.87 -14.99
CA PHE A 150 7.50 6.86 -15.45
C PHE A 150 6.12 6.24 -15.69
N SER A 151 6.06 5.07 -16.34
CA SER A 151 4.81 4.33 -16.54
C SER A 151 4.14 3.90 -15.23
N ALA A 152 4.94 3.50 -14.23
CA ALA A 152 4.44 3.22 -12.87
C ALA A 152 3.82 4.48 -12.26
N PHE A 153 4.50 5.62 -12.34
CA PHE A 153 4.02 6.90 -11.82
C PHE A 153 2.72 7.34 -12.51
N VAL A 154 2.66 7.32 -13.84
CA VAL A 154 1.45 7.66 -14.63
C VAL A 154 0.28 6.76 -14.22
N THR A 155 0.52 5.46 -13.97
CA THR A 155 -0.51 4.55 -13.49
C THR A 155 -1.04 4.93 -12.10
N LEU A 156 -0.21 5.50 -11.21
CA LEU A 156 -0.61 5.92 -9.87
C LEU A 156 -1.47 7.19 -9.85
N ILE A 157 -1.32 8.10 -10.85
CA ILE A 157 -2.04 9.36 -10.92
C ILE A 157 -3.58 9.16 -10.84
N PRO A 158 -4.23 8.39 -11.73
CA PRO A 158 -5.68 8.19 -11.67
C PRO A 158 -6.11 7.49 -10.38
N LEU A 159 -5.28 6.64 -9.78
CA LEU A 159 -5.58 5.98 -8.51
C LEU A 159 -5.63 7.00 -7.36
N ALA A 160 -4.68 7.92 -7.33
CA ALA A 160 -4.63 8.98 -6.32
C ALA A 160 -5.81 9.95 -6.47
N LEU A 161 -6.05 10.47 -7.68
CA LEU A 161 -7.14 11.41 -7.98
C LEU A 161 -8.51 10.81 -7.63
N THR A 162 -8.73 9.53 -7.95
CA THR A 162 -9.99 8.84 -7.67
C THR A 162 -10.12 8.27 -6.26
N SER A 163 -9.15 8.53 -5.38
CA SER A 163 -9.18 8.08 -3.99
C SER A 163 -10.11 8.91 -3.08
N THR A 164 -10.79 9.95 -3.58
CA THR A 164 -11.73 10.75 -2.78
C THR A 164 -13.09 10.07 -2.61
N ARG A 165 -13.83 10.41 -1.53
CA ARG A 165 -15.18 9.86 -1.29
C ARG A 165 -16.15 10.18 -2.43
N GLY A 166 -15.99 11.35 -3.06
CA GLY A 166 -16.81 11.78 -4.19
C GLY A 166 -16.60 10.87 -5.41
N TRP A 167 -15.36 10.61 -5.78
CA TRP A 167 -15.02 9.72 -6.89
C TRP A 167 -15.43 8.28 -6.64
N ILE A 168 -15.26 7.76 -5.42
CA ILE A 168 -15.70 6.40 -5.07
C ILE A 168 -17.21 6.24 -5.32
N ARG A 169 -18.02 7.25 -4.94
CA ARG A 169 -19.47 7.24 -5.19
C ARG A 169 -19.81 7.36 -6.67
N ARG A 170 -19.13 8.25 -7.41
CA ARG A 170 -19.34 8.46 -8.85
C ARG A 170 -19.02 7.23 -9.69
N LEU A 171 -17.86 6.61 -9.44
CA LEU A 171 -17.39 5.47 -10.21
C LEU A 171 -18.05 4.13 -9.81
N GLY A 172 -18.55 4.01 -8.58
CA GLY A 172 -19.21 2.81 -8.11
C GLY A 172 -18.38 1.53 -8.35
N LYS A 173 -18.93 0.57 -9.10
CA LYS A 173 -18.25 -0.70 -9.43
C LYS A 173 -16.98 -0.49 -10.27
N ARG A 174 -16.93 0.51 -11.14
CA ARG A 174 -15.76 0.84 -11.99
C ARG A 174 -14.56 1.27 -11.15
N TRP A 175 -14.80 1.89 -9.99
CA TRP A 175 -13.72 2.27 -9.07
C TRP A 175 -12.85 1.07 -8.66
N ALA A 176 -13.47 -0.06 -8.36
CA ALA A 176 -12.74 -1.27 -7.98
C ALA A 176 -11.89 -1.84 -9.13
N VAL A 177 -12.36 -1.71 -10.38
CA VAL A 177 -11.62 -2.12 -11.58
C VAL A 177 -10.40 -1.21 -11.78
N LEU A 178 -10.61 0.12 -11.75
CA LEU A 178 -9.53 1.11 -11.88
C LEU A 178 -8.44 0.89 -10.84
N HIS A 179 -8.83 0.68 -9.56
CA HIS A 179 -7.89 0.47 -8.47
C HIS A 179 -7.13 -0.87 -8.50
N ARG A 180 -7.44 -1.77 -9.45
CA ARG A 180 -6.57 -2.90 -9.78
C ARG A 180 -5.27 -2.45 -10.46
N GLY A 181 -5.22 -1.26 -11.04
CA GLY A 181 -4.01 -0.64 -11.56
C GLY A 181 -2.87 -0.54 -10.54
N VAL A 182 -3.17 -0.60 -9.22
CA VAL A 182 -2.15 -0.66 -8.17
C VAL A 182 -1.22 -1.86 -8.32
N TYR A 183 -1.70 -2.97 -8.88
CA TYR A 183 -0.86 -4.16 -9.14
C TYR A 183 0.11 -3.91 -10.28
N VAL A 184 -0.36 -3.24 -11.33
CA VAL A 184 0.49 -2.83 -12.47
C VAL A 184 1.56 -1.86 -11.97
N ALA A 185 1.17 -0.82 -11.24
CA ALA A 185 2.10 0.16 -10.68
C ALA A 185 3.15 -0.48 -9.76
N ALA A 186 2.76 -1.42 -8.90
CA ALA A 186 3.69 -2.14 -8.01
C ALA A 186 4.67 -3.02 -8.80
N THR A 187 4.20 -3.73 -9.83
CA THR A 187 5.07 -4.54 -10.70
C THR A 187 6.07 -3.66 -11.44
N LEU A 188 5.60 -2.58 -12.07
CA LEU A 188 6.47 -1.64 -12.78
C LEU A 188 7.47 -0.97 -11.83
N GLY A 189 7.06 -0.61 -10.60
CA GLY A 189 7.97 -0.05 -9.59
C GLY A 189 9.06 -1.02 -9.16
N VAL A 190 8.75 -2.30 -8.97
CA VAL A 190 9.74 -3.34 -8.65
C VAL A 190 10.68 -3.57 -9.83
N VAL A 191 10.18 -3.64 -11.07
CA VAL A 191 10.99 -3.79 -12.28
C VAL A 191 11.91 -2.59 -12.48
N HIS A 192 11.40 -1.37 -12.28
CA HIS A 192 12.20 -0.13 -12.32
C HIS A 192 13.37 -0.20 -11.34
N PHE A 193 13.09 -0.58 -10.08
CA PHE A 193 14.12 -0.71 -9.07
C PHE A 193 15.13 -1.82 -9.40
N PHE A 194 14.68 -2.95 -9.91
CA PHE A 194 15.54 -4.06 -10.31
C PHE A 194 16.50 -3.67 -11.45
N TRP A 195 16.05 -2.92 -12.44
CA TRP A 195 16.88 -2.48 -13.55
C TRP A 195 17.84 -1.33 -13.19
N LEU A 196 17.45 -0.50 -12.22
CA LEU A 196 18.30 0.59 -11.75
C LEU A 196 19.55 0.07 -11.02
N VAL A 197 19.39 -0.97 -10.20
CA VAL A 197 20.46 -1.48 -9.34
C VAL A 197 21.29 -2.52 -10.10
N LYS A 198 22.58 -2.17 -10.36
CA LYS A 198 23.51 -3.05 -11.12
C LYS A 198 24.40 -3.91 -10.23
N ALA A 199 24.72 -3.47 -9.02
CA ALA A 199 25.75 -4.06 -8.17
C ALA A 199 25.19 -4.99 -7.07
N ASP A 200 24.18 -4.56 -6.31
CA ASP A 200 23.59 -5.35 -5.21
C ASP A 200 22.14 -5.67 -5.46
N LEU A 201 21.86 -6.85 -5.98
CA LEU A 201 20.51 -7.32 -6.30
C LEU A 201 19.72 -7.83 -5.08
N ARG A 202 20.28 -7.85 -3.86
CA ARG A 202 19.63 -8.43 -2.67
C ARG A 202 18.32 -7.72 -2.36
N LEU A 203 18.33 -6.38 -2.31
CA LEU A 203 17.12 -5.60 -2.05
C LEU A 203 16.09 -5.71 -3.18
N PRO A 204 16.41 -5.49 -4.47
CA PRO A 204 15.46 -5.70 -5.56
C PRO A 204 14.82 -7.09 -5.56
N LEU A 205 15.60 -8.16 -5.32
CA LEU A 205 15.08 -9.52 -5.23
C LEU A 205 14.15 -9.71 -4.04
N LEU A 206 14.45 -9.10 -2.89
CA LEU A 206 13.56 -9.12 -1.73
C LEU A 206 12.20 -8.48 -2.05
N PHE A 207 12.20 -7.32 -2.70
CA PHE A 207 10.97 -6.64 -3.11
C PHE A 207 10.18 -7.46 -4.15
N ALA A 208 10.88 -8.07 -5.10
CA ALA A 208 10.26 -8.98 -6.07
C ALA A 208 9.63 -10.21 -5.38
N ALA A 209 10.34 -10.84 -4.45
CA ALA A 209 9.83 -11.97 -3.67
C ALA A 209 8.57 -11.60 -2.87
N VAL A 210 8.59 -10.44 -2.18
CA VAL A 210 7.41 -9.93 -1.46
C VAL A 210 6.23 -9.74 -2.41
N LEU A 211 6.46 -9.13 -3.58
CA LEU A 211 5.41 -8.92 -4.59
C LEU A 211 4.82 -10.25 -5.07
N VAL A 212 5.66 -11.24 -5.39
CA VAL A 212 5.23 -12.59 -5.81
C VAL A 212 4.38 -13.27 -4.73
N VAL A 213 4.79 -13.20 -3.46
CA VAL A 213 4.02 -13.76 -2.33
C VAL A 213 2.65 -13.08 -2.22
N LEU A 214 2.60 -11.74 -2.34
CA LEU A 214 1.35 -10.98 -2.28
C LEU A 214 0.41 -11.33 -3.44
N PHE A 215 0.94 -11.55 -4.64
CA PHE A 215 0.16 -11.97 -5.80
C PHE A 215 -0.31 -13.43 -5.67
N GLY A 216 0.58 -14.32 -5.25
CA GLY A 216 0.24 -15.73 -4.99
C GLY A 216 -0.93 -15.85 -4.01
N PHE A 217 -0.88 -15.11 -2.89
CA PHE A 217 -1.98 -15.08 -1.94
C PHE A 217 -3.30 -14.63 -2.59
N ARG A 218 -3.26 -13.66 -3.50
CA ARG A 218 -4.48 -13.18 -4.18
C ARG A 218 -5.03 -14.14 -5.21
N VAL A 219 -4.15 -14.79 -5.95
CA VAL A 219 -4.55 -15.82 -6.93
C VAL A 219 -5.20 -17.00 -6.22
N THR A 220 -4.58 -17.51 -5.16
CA THR A 220 -5.14 -18.63 -4.38
C THR A 220 -6.53 -18.30 -3.81
N GLU A 221 -6.71 -17.08 -3.33
CA GLU A 221 -8.00 -16.62 -2.83
C GLU A 221 -9.06 -16.45 -3.93
N ALA A 222 -8.65 -16.02 -5.12
CA ALA A 222 -9.55 -15.93 -6.26
C ALA A 222 -10.01 -17.32 -6.74
N LEU A 223 -9.10 -18.29 -6.75
CA LEU A 223 -9.38 -19.68 -7.11
C LEU A 223 -10.34 -20.34 -6.09
N LYS A 224 -10.07 -20.19 -4.78
CA LYS A 224 -10.98 -20.69 -3.73
C LYS A 224 -12.40 -20.14 -3.83
N LYS A 225 -12.54 -18.87 -4.23
CA LYS A 225 -13.87 -18.26 -4.44
C LYS A 225 -14.58 -18.85 -5.65
N ARG A 226 -13.87 -19.12 -6.74
CA ARG A 226 -14.44 -19.76 -7.94
C ARG A 226 -14.92 -21.17 -7.64
N GLN A 227 -14.13 -21.97 -6.93
CA GLN A 227 -14.51 -23.33 -6.52
C GLN A 227 -15.77 -23.37 -5.63
N LYS A 228 -15.94 -22.37 -4.73
CA LYS A 228 -17.14 -22.27 -3.89
C LYS A 228 -18.39 -21.77 -4.63
N ALA A 229 -18.23 -21.16 -5.79
CA ALA A 229 -19.33 -20.63 -6.62
C ALA A 229 -19.72 -21.60 -7.75
N SER A 230 -18.99 -22.67 -7.96
CA SER A 230 -19.36 -23.79 -8.84
C SER A 230 -20.26 -24.73 -8.04
N PRO A 231 -21.50 -25.03 -8.52
CA PRO A 231 -22.46 -25.91 -7.85
C PRO A 231 -21.94 -27.33 -7.76
#